data_7e2efa6f072cafdc4d14009d87ac7178
#
_entry.id   7e2efa6f072cafdc4d14009d87ac7178
#
_cell.length_a   1.000
_cell.length_b   1.000
_cell.length_c   1.000
_cell.angle_alpha   90.00
_cell.angle_beta   90.00
_cell.angle_gamma   90.00
#
_symmetry.space_group_name_H-M   'P 1'
#
loop_
_entity.id
_entity.type
_entity.pdbx_description
1 polymer ?
#
loop_
_entity_poly.entity_id
_entity_poly.type
_entity_poly.pdbx_seq_one_letter_code
_entity_poly.pdbx_strand_id
1 'polypeptide(L)'
;MIFRHSGPLLSLLLFLSLVDDLPAKLRVATYNVRNYLMTDRLVPSKPGDKLIWRKNYPKPEIEKTALRRIIAKVDPDILALQEMGDKPYLKELQRDLEHDEGVSYPHAALMLGADEDRHVAVLSKIPFNQVVQHKSLSHKYFGQNEIVRRGLLEVQFNTNGLDWSLFNLHLKSKWTERKDDPEASLKREGEATAVREFLKKKHPVSDGHPYLLVGDFNDTPNSKPLARILRSGNNRLCRYIYCQDERGRIWSHYWRKGGLYSQIDYVCASFGMLDLYKLPEGQWPSGNIEDSSDSMLASDHRMVWVDLPF
;
A
#
# COMPACT_ATOMS: atom_id res chain seq x y z
N MET A 1 -57.68 20.53 53.68
CA MET A 1 -56.47 19.68 53.81
C MET A 1 -56.30 18.98 52.50
N ILE A 2 -55.39 19.47 51.65
CA ILE A 2 -55.15 18.93 50.29
C ILE A 2 -53.74 18.33 50.31
N PHE A 3 -53.62 17.03 50.23
CA PHE A 3 -52.32 16.32 50.08
C PHE A 3 -51.90 16.32 48.62
N ARG A 4 -50.77 16.98 48.32
CA ARG A 4 -50.04 16.86 47.04
C ARG A 4 -49.11 15.67 47.10
N HIS A 5 -49.31 14.69 46.26
CA HIS A 5 -48.37 13.62 46.01
C HIS A 5 -47.41 14.08 44.90
N SER A 6 -46.12 14.25 45.23
CA SER A 6 -45.03 14.41 44.28
C SER A 6 -44.40 13.03 44.02
N GLY A 7 -44.64 12.51 42.81
CA GLY A 7 -43.93 11.30 42.34
C GLY A 7 -42.55 11.66 41.77
N PRO A 8 -41.56 10.77 41.87
CA PRO A 8 -40.23 11.03 41.34
C PRO A 8 -40.20 10.92 39.82
N LEU A 9 -39.65 11.95 39.16
CA LEU A 9 -39.28 11.93 37.76
C LEU A 9 -38.10 10.95 37.57
N LEU A 10 -38.36 9.83 36.89
CA LEU A 10 -37.31 8.89 36.44
C LEU A 10 -36.67 9.44 35.17
N SER A 11 -35.49 10.03 35.31
CA SER A 11 -34.65 10.46 34.16
C SER A 11 -34.09 9.24 33.43
N LEU A 12 -34.70 8.91 32.29
CA LEU A 12 -34.19 7.91 31.37
C LEU A 12 -32.98 8.49 30.63
N LEU A 13 -31.78 8.19 31.09
CA LEU A 13 -30.52 8.47 30.35
C LEU A 13 -30.45 7.53 29.14
N LEU A 14 -30.78 8.06 27.96
CA LEU A 14 -30.54 7.42 26.69
C LEU A 14 -29.02 7.43 26.44
N PHE A 15 -28.34 6.30 26.66
CA PHE A 15 -27.03 6.07 26.10
C PHE A 15 -27.19 5.91 24.58
N LEU A 16 -27.01 7.00 23.81
CA LEU A 16 -26.70 6.89 22.41
C LEU A 16 -25.28 6.28 22.32
N SER A 17 -25.20 4.99 22.06
CA SER A 17 -24.00 4.39 21.53
C SER A 17 -23.76 5.05 20.17
N LEU A 18 -22.70 5.87 20.08
CA LEU A 18 -22.10 6.26 18.80
C LEU A 18 -21.59 4.96 18.17
N VAL A 19 -22.46 4.31 17.40
CA VAL A 19 -22.00 3.37 16.39
C VAL A 19 -21.37 4.27 15.35
N ASP A 20 -20.03 4.33 15.33
CA ASP A 20 -19.33 4.90 14.21
C ASP A 20 -19.82 4.13 12.96
N ASP A 21 -20.58 4.80 12.12
CA ASP A 21 -20.97 4.28 10.81
C ASP A 21 -19.68 4.06 10.02
N LEU A 22 -19.16 2.82 10.04
CA LEU A 22 -18.10 2.43 9.14
C LEU A 22 -18.58 2.66 7.70
N PRO A 23 -17.75 3.23 6.84
CA PRO A 23 -18.15 3.54 5.47
C PRO A 23 -18.68 2.28 4.79
N ALA A 24 -19.76 2.41 4.03
CA ALA A 24 -20.37 1.32 3.26
C ALA A 24 -19.36 0.67 2.28
N LYS A 25 -18.21 1.29 2.07
CA LYS A 25 -17.06 0.81 1.29
C LYS A 25 -15.79 1.28 1.96
N LEU A 26 -14.85 0.35 2.20
CA LEU A 26 -13.53 0.65 2.75
C LEU A 26 -12.53 0.81 1.60
N ARG A 27 -12.00 2.02 1.42
CA ARG A 27 -11.01 2.29 0.37
C ARG A 27 -9.60 1.96 0.81
N VAL A 28 -8.95 1.05 0.09
CA VAL A 28 -7.56 0.65 0.32
C VAL A 28 -6.71 1.04 -0.88
N ALA A 29 -5.66 1.81 -0.64
CA ALA A 29 -4.73 2.27 -1.67
C ALA A 29 -3.30 1.81 -1.42
N THR A 30 -2.53 1.70 -2.51
CA THR A 30 -1.08 1.54 -2.49
C THR A 30 -0.41 2.65 -3.30
N TYR A 31 0.68 3.22 -2.78
CA TYR A 31 1.38 4.31 -3.42
C TYR A 31 2.88 4.29 -3.12
N ASN A 32 3.71 4.09 -4.14
CA ASN A 32 5.13 4.36 -4.04
C ASN A 32 5.35 5.89 -4.11
N VAL A 33 5.83 6.47 -3.02
CA VAL A 33 5.97 7.92 -2.84
C VAL A 33 7.31 8.48 -3.34
N ARG A 34 8.07 7.67 -4.07
CA ARG A 34 9.36 8.05 -4.68
C ARG A 34 10.28 8.78 -3.72
N ASN A 35 10.95 8.00 -2.86
CA ASN A 35 11.95 8.53 -1.92
C ASN A 35 11.43 9.70 -1.06
N TYR A 36 10.39 9.48 -0.27
CA TYR A 36 9.95 10.46 0.73
C TYR A 36 10.92 10.48 1.92
N LEU A 37 12.16 10.91 1.64
CA LEU A 37 13.32 10.89 2.55
C LEU A 37 14.41 11.83 2.02
N MET A 38 15.48 12.00 2.78
CA MET A 38 16.71 12.61 2.27
C MET A 38 17.51 11.59 1.46
N THR A 39 17.84 11.93 0.22
CA THR A 39 18.66 11.09 -0.65
C THR A 39 19.33 11.93 -1.74
N ASP A 40 20.26 11.35 -2.46
CA ASP A 40 20.83 11.98 -3.65
C ASP A 40 19.77 12.05 -4.75
N ARG A 41 19.55 13.22 -5.31
CA ARG A 41 18.53 13.41 -6.36
C ARG A 41 18.81 14.56 -7.33
N LEU A 42 18.20 14.46 -8.50
CA LEU A 42 18.16 15.55 -9.48
C LEU A 42 17.03 16.50 -9.12
N VAL A 43 17.37 17.77 -8.89
CA VAL A 43 16.41 18.84 -8.61
C VAL A 43 16.76 20.09 -9.43
N PRO A 44 15.81 20.93 -9.82
CA PRO A 44 16.12 22.20 -10.44
C PRO A 44 16.79 23.12 -9.42
N SER A 45 17.76 23.92 -9.83
CA SER A 45 18.39 24.95 -8.98
C SER A 45 17.42 26.07 -8.66
N LYS A 46 16.56 26.42 -9.62
CA LYS A 46 15.38 27.31 -9.50
C LYS A 46 14.25 26.74 -10.36
N PRO A 47 12.99 27.14 -10.15
CA PRO A 47 11.89 26.76 -11.02
C PRO A 47 12.21 27.03 -12.50
N GLY A 48 12.12 26.01 -13.35
CA GLY A 48 12.41 26.09 -14.77
C GLY A 48 13.86 25.89 -15.18
N ASP A 49 14.80 25.78 -14.25
CA ASP A 49 16.21 25.53 -14.54
C ASP A 49 16.48 24.06 -14.93
N LYS A 50 17.67 23.84 -15.50
CA LYS A 50 18.20 22.47 -15.69
C LYS A 50 18.32 21.76 -14.34
N LEU A 51 18.01 20.46 -14.34
CA LEU A 51 18.19 19.61 -13.18
C LEU A 51 19.66 19.49 -12.84
N ILE A 52 19.99 19.68 -11.56
CA ILE A 52 21.32 19.47 -11.00
C ILE A 52 21.28 18.39 -9.93
N TRP A 53 22.39 17.67 -9.81
CA TRP A 53 22.55 16.62 -8.82
C TRP A 53 22.81 17.23 -7.44
N ARG A 54 21.96 16.89 -6.45
CA ARG A 54 22.11 17.29 -5.05
C ARG A 54 22.28 16.07 -4.17
N LYS A 55 23.30 16.08 -3.31
CA LYS A 55 23.50 15.04 -2.29
C LYS A 55 22.66 15.35 -1.05
N ASN A 56 22.15 14.28 -0.39
CA ASN A 56 21.38 14.38 0.84
C ASN A 56 20.31 15.49 0.78
N TYR A 57 19.49 15.47 -0.25
CA TYR A 57 18.47 16.48 -0.48
C TYR A 57 17.08 15.92 -0.17
N PRO A 58 16.22 16.64 0.59
CA PRO A 58 14.88 16.19 0.90
C PRO A 58 14.01 16.09 -0.37
N LYS A 59 12.91 15.34 -0.30
CA LYS A 59 11.90 15.41 -1.35
C LYS A 59 11.43 16.85 -1.49
N PRO A 60 11.43 17.45 -2.71
CA PRO A 60 11.03 18.83 -2.93
C PRO A 60 9.62 19.13 -2.44
N GLU A 61 9.40 20.29 -1.83
CA GLU A 61 8.09 20.62 -1.24
C GLU A 61 6.97 20.63 -2.30
N ILE A 62 7.27 21.07 -3.52
CA ILE A 62 6.30 21.02 -4.62
C ILE A 62 5.85 19.58 -4.94
N GLU A 63 6.75 18.59 -4.84
CA GLU A 63 6.43 17.17 -5.02
C GLU A 63 5.64 16.62 -3.82
N LYS A 64 5.98 17.04 -2.59
CA LYS A 64 5.24 16.68 -1.37
C LYS A 64 3.83 17.25 -1.39
N THR A 65 3.66 18.52 -1.78
CA THR A 65 2.35 19.16 -1.92
C THR A 65 1.47 18.45 -2.94
N ALA A 66 2.02 18.11 -4.11
CA ALA A 66 1.31 17.35 -5.13
C ALA A 66 0.89 15.95 -4.60
N LEU A 67 1.77 15.29 -3.84
CA LEU A 67 1.51 13.99 -3.21
C LEU A 67 0.37 14.09 -2.18
N ARG A 68 0.38 15.10 -1.31
CA ARG A 68 -0.70 15.33 -0.32
C ARG A 68 -2.05 15.54 -1.00
N ARG A 69 -2.11 16.39 -2.04
CA ARG A 69 -3.33 16.62 -2.83
C ARG A 69 -3.89 15.36 -3.47
N ILE A 70 -3.02 14.48 -3.99
CA ILE A 70 -3.42 13.18 -4.53
C ILE A 70 -4.01 12.31 -3.43
N ILE A 71 -3.36 12.23 -2.27
CA ILE A 71 -3.87 11.45 -1.13
C ILE A 71 -5.23 11.99 -0.69
N ALA A 72 -5.37 13.32 -0.56
CA ALA A 72 -6.63 13.95 -0.18
C ALA A 72 -7.74 13.74 -1.23
N LYS A 73 -7.41 13.83 -2.51
CA LYS A 73 -8.37 13.60 -3.62
C LYS A 73 -8.92 12.17 -3.63
N VAL A 74 -8.03 11.18 -3.47
CA VAL A 74 -8.43 9.75 -3.44
C VAL A 74 -9.07 9.40 -2.11
N ASP A 75 -8.61 10.02 -1.04
CA ASP A 75 -9.10 9.89 0.33
C ASP A 75 -9.22 8.43 0.82
N PRO A 76 -8.15 7.62 0.70
CA PRO A 76 -8.21 6.23 1.13
C PRO A 76 -8.38 6.12 2.65
N ASP A 77 -9.11 5.09 3.10
CA ASP A 77 -9.22 4.75 4.52
C ASP A 77 -7.96 4.08 5.03
N ILE A 78 -7.31 3.31 4.15
CA ILE A 78 -6.03 2.65 4.41
C ILE A 78 -5.09 2.92 3.23
N LEU A 79 -3.91 3.46 3.53
CA LEU A 79 -2.90 3.83 2.55
C LEU A 79 -1.59 3.08 2.82
N ALA A 80 -1.25 2.14 1.95
CA ALA A 80 0.03 1.43 1.94
C ALA A 80 1.07 2.21 1.13
N LEU A 81 2.20 2.54 1.75
CA LEU A 81 3.26 3.37 1.19
C LEU A 81 4.53 2.58 0.95
N GLN A 82 5.24 2.88 -0.14
CA GLN A 82 6.57 2.37 -0.44
C GLN A 82 7.53 3.55 -0.66
N GLU A 83 8.82 3.33 -0.44
CA GLU A 83 9.88 4.34 -0.45
C GLU A 83 9.70 5.47 0.56
N MET A 84 9.08 5.14 1.68
CA MET A 84 9.02 6.02 2.85
C MET A 84 10.36 6.00 3.59
N GLY A 85 10.81 7.16 4.05
CA GLY A 85 11.94 7.26 4.97
C GLY A 85 11.56 6.84 6.39
N ASP A 86 12.46 7.11 7.34
CA ASP A 86 12.29 6.81 8.75
C ASP A 86 11.05 7.46 9.37
N LYS A 87 10.76 7.08 10.63
CA LYS A 87 9.61 7.56 11.39
C LYS A 87 9.39 9.09 11.36
N PRO A 88 10.41 9.97 11.38
CA PRO A 88 10.20 11.42 11.24
C PRO A 88 9.49 11.81 9.94
N TYR A 89 9.83 11.16 8.80
CA TYR A 89 9.20 11.44 7.50
C TYR A 89 7.74 10.98 7.45
N LEU A 90 7.45 9.80 8.03
CA LEU A 90 6.06 9.33 8.12
C LEU A 90 5.20 10.25 8.98
N LYS A 91 5.75 10.73 10.10
CA LYS A 91 5.07 11.71 10.95
C LYS A 91 4.90 13.07 10.29
N GLU A 92 5.88 13.51 9.49
CA GLU A 92 5.77 14.71 8.68
C GLU A 92 4.59 14.58 7.71
N LEU A 93 4.53 13.49 6.96
CA LEU A 93 3.42 13.25 6.03
C LEU A 93 2.05 13.24 6.73
N GLN A 94 1.92 12.57 7.89
CA GLN A 94 0.67 12.55 8.66
C GLN A 94 0.25 13.96 9.09
N ARG A 95 1.17 14.72 9.69
CA ARG A 95 0.93 16.08 10.16
C ARG A 95 0.53 17.01 9.02
N ASP A 96 1.26 16.95 7.91
CA ASP A 96 1.05 17.84 6.77
C ASP A 96 -0.24 17.50 6.01
N LEU A 97 -0.65 16.22 5.95
CA LEU A 97 -1.96 15.82 5.43
C LEU A 97 -3.10 16.38 6.28
N GLU A 98 -2.99 16.30 7.60
CA GLU A 98 -4.01 16.82 8.51
C GLU A 98 -4.08 18.34 8.45
N HIS A 99 -2.92 19.03 8.47
CA HIS A 99 -2.84 20.50 8.50
C HIS A 99 -3.23 21.13 7.17
N ASP A 100 -2.69 20.61 6.04
CA ASP A 100 -2.81 21.27 4.74
C ASP A 100 -4.03 20.80 3.94
N GLU A 101 -4.43 19.53 4.11
CA GLU A 101 -5.48 18.90 3.30
C GLU A 101 -6.71 18.48 4.13
N GLY A 102 -6.65 18.58 5.47
CA GLY A 102 -7.74 18.17 6.35
C GLY A 102 -7.96 16.65 6.43
N VAL A 103 -6.97 15.85 6.01
CA VAL A 103 -7.06 14.38 6.00
C VAL A 103 -6.23 13.80 7.14
N SER A 104 -6.90 13.18 8.12
CA SER A 104 -6.25 12.61 9.30
C SER A 104 -6.10 11.10 9.21
N TYR A 105 -4.90 10.62 9.50
CA TYR A 105 -4.57 9.21 9.67
C TYR A 105 -4.05 8.97 11.09
N PRO A 106 -4.92 8.71 12.08
CA PRO A 106 -4.50 8.54 13.46
C PRO A 106 -3.63 7.30 13.69
N HIS A 107 -3.70 6.32 12.80
CA HIS A 107 -2.97 5.06 12.93
C HIS A 107 -1.87 4.96 11.87
N ALA A 108 -0.64 4.62 12.30
CA ALA A 108 0.50 4.49 11.41
C ALA A 108 1.38 3.31 11.81
N ALA A 109 1.79 2.51 10.83
CA ALA A 109 2.77 1.44 10.97
C ALA A 109 3.94 1.67 10.01
N LEU A 110 5.17 1.50 10.49
CA LEU A 110 6.39 1.61 9.69
C LEU A 110 7.20 0.34 9.88
N MET A 111 7.67 -0.25 8.81
CA MET A 111 8.56 -1.38 8.84
C MET A 111 9.98 -0.96 8.46
N LEU A 112 10.92 -1.16 9.38
CA LEU A 112 12.34 -0.99 9.13
C LEU A 112 12.91 -2.36 8.71
N GLY A 113 13.08 -2.55 7.39
CA GLY A 113 13.68 -3.75 6.80
C GLY A 113 15.22 -3.68 6.79
N ALA A 114 15.86 -4.47 5.92
CA ALA A 114 17.31 -4.43 5.69
C ALA A 114 17.70 -3.34 4.67
N ASP A 115 16.77 -2.66 4.04
CA ASP A 115 17.02 -1.41 3.33
C ASP A 115 17.05 -0.30 4.38
N GLU A 116 18.20 0.39 4.48
CA GLU A 116 18.42 1.41 5.52
C GLU A 116 17.65 2.70 5.23
N ASP A 117 17.29 2.93 3.96
CA ASP A 117 16.71 4.21 3.52
C ASP A 117 15.22 4.10 3.19
N ARG A 118 14.83 3.02 2.49
CA ARG A 118 13.50 2.89 1.87
C ARG A 118 12.66 1.85 2.58
N HIS A 119 11.64 2.32 3.24
CA HIS A 119 10.76 1.51 4.07
C HIS A 119 9.38 1.37 3.44
N VAL A 120 8.61 0.40 3.93
CA VAL A 120 7.18 0.30 3.68
C VAL A 120 6.42 0.73 4.92
N ALA A 121 5.31 1.45 4.71
CA ALA A 121 4.49 1.96 5.80
C ALA A 121 2.99 1.81 5.48
N VAL A 122 2.15 1.89 6.50
CA VAL A 122 0.70 1.95 6.37
C VAL A 122 0.19 3.09 7.22
N LEU A 123 -0.63 3.96 6.62
CA LEU A 123 -1.46 4.94 7.29
C LEU A 123 -2.91 4.46 7.27
N SER A 124 -3.67 4.68 8.34
CA SER A 124 -5.05 4.23 8.41
C SER A 124 -5.93 5.19 9.23
N LYS A 125 -7.16 5.39 8.75
CA LYS A 125 -8.22 6.08 9.48
C LYS A 125 -8.86 5.14 10.52
N ILE A 126 -8.86 3.83 10.26
CA ILE A 126 -9.41 2.81 11.16
C ILE A 126 -8.31 2.15 12.00
N PRO A 127 -8.59 1.68 13.22
CA PRO A 127 -7.59 1.13 14.12
C PRO A 127 -7.02 -0.20 13.61
N PHE A 128 -5.75 -0.45 13.95
CA PHE A 128 -5.08 -1.75 13.76
C PHE A 128 -5.41 -2.69 14.93
N ASN A 129 -5.70 -3.95 14.63
CA ASN A 129 -5.72 -5.00 15.65
C ASN A 129 -4.31 -5.46 15.99
N GLN A 130 -3.47 -5.62 14.97
CA GLN A 130 -2.09 -6.06 15.12
C GLN A 130 -1.23 -5.52 13.98
N VAL A 131 0.05 -5.27 14.28
CA VAL A 131 1.10 -4.94 13.29
C VAL A 131 2.22 -5.95 13.44
N VAL A 132 2.59 -6.63 12.36
CA VAL A 132 3.68 -7.62 12.33
C VAL A 132 4.68 -7.26 11.25
N GLN A 133 5.97 -7.24 11.61
CA GLN A 133 7.07 -6.95 10.70
C GLN A 133 7.81 -8.25 10.34
N HIS A 134 7.61 -8.77 9.14
CA HIS A 134 8.29 -9.97 8.66
C HIS A 134 9.63 -9.61 8.02
N LYS A 135 10.67 -9.45 8.84
CA LYS A 135 12.01 -8.99 8.45
C LYS A 135 12.93 -10.10 7.93
N SER A 136 12.63 -11.35 8.24
CA SER A 136 13.53 -12.50 8.03
C SER A 136 13.08 -13.45 6.91
N LEU A 137 12.16 -13.01 6.04
CA LEU A 137 11.78 -13.79 4.87
C LEU A 137 13.00 -13.97 3.97
N SER A 138 13.42 -15.21 3.74
CA SER A 138 14.68 -15.51 3.05
C SER A 138 14.47 -16.30 1.78
N HIS A 139 15.39 -16.13 0.85
CA HIS A 139 15.44 -16.86 -0.40
C HIS A 139 16.89 -17.19 -0.81
N LYS A 140 17.06 -18.09 -1.77
CA LYS A 140 18.37 -18.35 -2.38
C LYS A 140 18.58 -17.40 -3.56
N TYR A 141 19.79 -16.82 -3.62
CA TYR A 141 20.24 -16.00 -4.73
C TYR A 141 21.72 -16.34 -5.03
N PHE A 142 21.97 -16.94 -6.19
CA PHE A 142 23.28 -17.50 -6.56
C PHE A 142 23.91 -18.37 -5.46
N GLY A 143 23.12 -19.25 -4.85
CA GLY A 143 23.55 -20.16 -3.80
C GLY A 143 23.65 -19.55 -2.40
N GLN A 144 23.63 -18.22 -2.26
CA GLN A 144 23.65 -17.54 -0.98
C GLN A 144 22.23 -17.37 -0.40
N ASN A 145 22.13 -17.31 0.93
CA ASN A 145 20.90 -16.92 1.60
C ASN A 145 20.81 -15.39 1.61
N GLU A 146 19.77 -14.87 1.03
CA GLU A 146 19.42 -13.47 1.10
C GLU A 146 18.02 -13.28 1.70
N ILE A 147 17.74 -12.12 2.24
CA ILE A 147 16.42 -11.77 2.78
C ILE A 147 15.68 -10.83 1.83
N VAL A 148 14.35 -10.84 1.92
CA VAL A 148 13.50 -9.83 1.27
C VAL A 148 13.88 -8.47 1.84
N ARG A 149 14.51 -7.62 1.01
CA ARG A 149 15.26 -6.45 1.51
C ARG A 149 14.39 -5.44 2.27
N ARG A 150 13.18 -5.16 1.81
CA ARG A 150 12.22 -4.28 2.49
C ARG A 150 11.30 -5.05 3.44
N GLY A 151 11.43 -6.39 3.47
CA GLY A 151 10.57 -7.27 4.24
C GLY A 151 9.12 -7.30 3.75
N LEU A 152 8.21 -7.67 4.65
CA LEU A 152 6.77 -7.68 4.42
C LEU A 152 6.08 -7.13 5.67
N LEU A 153 5.39 -6.00 5.53
CA LEU A 153 4.61 -5.42 6.62
C LEU A 153 3.19 -5.98 6.59
N GLU A 154 2.79 -6.60 7.70
CA GLU A 154 1.42 -7.07 7.91
C GLU A 154 0.71 -6.15 8.89
N VAL A 155 -0.49 -5.72 8.52
CA VAL A 155 -1.41 -5.01 9.40
C VAL A 155 -2.73 -5.76 9.41
N GLN A 156 -3.21 -6.12 10.59
CA GLN A 156 -4.47 -6.84 10.78
C GLN A 156 -5.56 -5.87 11.22
N PHE A 157 -6.73 -6.07 10.67
CA PHE A 157 -7.93 -5.27 10.92
C PHE A 157 -9.08 -6.18 11.32
N ASN A 158 -10.03 -5.59 12.04
CA ASN A 158 -11.38 -6.13 12.19
C ASN A 158 -12.37 -5.10 11.65
N THR A 159 -13.13 -5.47 10.64
CA THR A 159 -14.14 -4.61 10.02
C THR A 159 -15.49 -5.32 10.08
N ASN A 160 -16.44 -4.74 10.77
CA ASN A 160 -17.79 -5.33 10.96
C ASN A 160 -17.75 -6.78 11.53
N GLY A 161 -16.78 -7.08 12.42
CA GLY A 161 -16.63 -8.40 13.01
C GLY A 161 -15.85 -9.41 12.16
N LEU A 162 -15.38 -9.02 10.98
CA LEU A 162 -14.54 -9.83 10.10
C LEU A 162 -13.06 -9.46 10.26
N ASP A 163 -12.24 -10.44 10.64
CA ASP A 163 -10.79 -10.31 10.70
C ASP A 163 -10.18 -10.48 9.31
N TRP A 164 -9.29 -9.57 8.92
CA TRP A 164 -8.58 -9.62 7.66
C TRP A 164 -7.19 -9.00 7.75
N SER A 165 -6.33 -9.27 6.76
CA SER A 165 -4.93 -8.81 6.78
C SER A 165 -4.60 -7.99 5.53
N LEU A 166 -3.85 -6.89 5.72
CA LEU A 166 -3.17 -6.15 4.68
C LEU A 166 -1.68 -6.46 4.75
N PHE A 167 -1.11 -6.92 3.65
CA PHE A 167 0.33 -7.10 3.47
C PHE A 167 0.86 -6.05 2.51
N ASN A 168 1.82 -5.24 2.96
CA ASN A 168 2.49 -4.24 2.14
C ASN A 168 3.92 -4.69 1.83
N LEU A 169 4.28 -4.73 0.54
CA LEU A 169 5.60 -5.10 0.06
C LEU A 169 6.20 -4.05 -0.88
N HIS A 170 7.52 -4.12 -1.05
CA HIS A 170 8.26 -3.45 -2.10
C HIS A 170 9.40 -4.37 -2.56
N LEU A 171 9.22 -5.06 -3.67
CA LEU A 171 10.22 -5.99 -4.19
C LEU A 171 11.41 -5.27 -4.82
N LYS A 172 12.51 -5.99 -5.02
CA LYS A 172 13.74 -5.48 -5.61
C LYS A 172 13.48 -4.79 -6.96
N SER A 173 13.93 -3.55 -7.09
CA SER A 173 13.90 -2.81 -8.36
C SER A 173 14.76 -3.44 -9.44
N LYS A 174 14.55 -3.04 -10.70
CA LYS A 174 15.37 -3.52 -11.84
C LYS A 174 16.81 -3.06 -11.79
N TRP A 175 17.13 -2.01 -11.02
CA TRP A 175 18.50 -1.51 -10.91
C TRP A 175 19.40 -2.49 -10.13
N THR A 176 20.55 -2.82 -10.71
CA THR A 176 21.57 -3.68 -10.12
C THR A 176 22.93 -3.41 -10.76
N GLU A 177 24.00 -3.67 -10.03
CA GLU A 177 25.36 -3.70 -10.55
C GLU A 177 25.79 -5.10 -11.02
N ARG A 178 24.94 -6.09 -10.79
CA ARG A 178 25.23 -7.49 -11.06
C ARG A 178 25.02 -7.81 -12.53
N LYS A 179 26.09 -8.15 -13.25
CA LYS A 179 26.07 -8.38 -14.71
C LYS A 179 25.37 -9.70 -15.11
N ASP A 180 25.37 -10.69 -14.23
CA ASP A 180 24.71 -12.00 -14.42
C ASP A 180 23.21 -12.01 -14.06
N ASP A 181 22.71 -10.89 -13.52
CA ASP A 181 21.27 -10.63 -13.33
C ASP A 181 20.99 -9.13 -13.61
N PRO A 182 21.12 -8.68 -14.87
CA PRO A 182 21.22 -7.25 -15.24
C PRO A 182 19.95 -6.42 -14.95
N GLU A 183 18.81 -7.06 -14.74
CA GLU A 183 17.53 -6.44 -14.30
C GLU A 183 17.10 -6.91 -12.92
N ALA A 184 18.00 -7.54 -12.14
CA ALA A 184 17.69 -8.15 -10.85
C ALA A 184 16.43 -9.05 -10.86
N SER A 185 16.13 -9.69 -11.99
CA SER A 185 14.92 -10.48 -12.17
C SER A 185 14.94 -11.77 -11.33
N LEU A 186 16.10 -12.42 -11.22
CA LEU A 186 16.30 -13.61 -10.39
C LEU A 186 16.18 -13.26 -8.91
N LYS A 187 16.73 -12.12 -8.49
CA LYS A 187 16.63 -11.66 -7.11
C LYS A 187 15.17 -11.36 -6.75
N ARG A 188 14.47 -10.64 -7.61
CA ARG A 188 13.05 -10.31 -7.43
C ARG A 188 12.15 -11.55 -7.44
N GLU A 189 12.43 -12.54 -8.32
CA GLU A 189 11.75 -13.84 -8.30
C GLU A 189 11.96 -14.58 -6.98
N GLY A 190 13.19 -14.52 -6.43
CA GLY A 190 13.50 -15.08 -5.11
C GLY A 190 12.72 -14.43 -3.98
N GLU A 191 12.70 -13.08 -3.93
CA GLU A 191 11.91 -12.32 -2.95
C GLU A 191 10.42 -12.67 -3.05
N ALA A 192 9.86 -12.67 -4.28
CA ALA A 192 8.46 -13.03 -4.54
C ALA A 192 8.14 -14.46 -4.08
N THR A 193 9.07 -15.40 -4.28
CA THR A 193 8.93 -16.79 -3.83
C THR A 193 8.90 -16.88 -2.31
N ALA A 194 9.77 -16.13 -1.60
CA ALA A 194 9.78 -16.11 -0.13
C ALA A 194 8.48 -15.57 0.44
N VAL A 195 7.96 -14.47 -0.12
CA VAL A 195 6.65 -13.91 0.27
C VAL A 195 5.52 -14.93 0.03
N ARG A 196 5.50 -15.59 -1.14
CA ARG A 196 4.52 -16.62 -1.46
C ARG A 196 4.53 -17.77 -0.45
N GLU A 197 5.71 -18.35 -0.16
CA GLU A 197 5.81 -19.49 0.76
C GLU A 197 5.37 -19.10 2.17
N PHE A 198 5.68 -17.88 2.59
CA PHE A 198 5.18 -17.33 3.85
C PHE A 198 3.64 -17.24 3.86
N LEU A 199 3.03 -16.60 2.85
CA LEU A 199 1.57 -16.44 2.76
C LEU A 199 0.87 -17.80 2.68
N LYS A 200 1.38 -18.73 1.88
CA LYS A 200 0.84 -20.09 1.74
C LYS A 200 0.86 -20.86 3.06
N LYS A 201 1.90 -20.66 3.88
CA LYS A 201 2.01 -21.30 5.19
C LYS A 201 1.09 -20.63 6.23
N LYS A 202 1.02 -19.30 6.21
CA LYS A 202 0.24 -18.53 7.17
C LYS A 202 -1.26 -18.58 6.89
N HIS A 203 -1.62 -18.43 5.61
CA HIS A 203 -2.99 -18.41 5.12
C HIS A 203 -3.12 -19.36 3.91
N PRO A 204 -3.18 -20.67 4.16
CA PRO A 204 -3.46 -21.63 3.08
C PRO A 204 -4.82 -21.32 2.47
N VAL A 205 -4.97 -21.52 1.17
CA VAL A 205 -6.22 -21.20 0.44
C VAL A 205 -7.45 -21.83 1.08
N SER A 206 -7.26 -23.00 1.72
CA SER A 206 -8.33 -23.73 2.41
C SER A 206 -8.86 -23.07 3.67
N ASP A 207 -8.15 -22.11 4.28
CA ASP A 207 -8.63 -21.43 5.48
C ASP A 207 -9.60 -20.28 5.16
N GLY A 208 -9.66 -19.86 3.89
CA GLY A 208 -10.54 -18.78 3.44
C GLY A 208 -10.22 -17.42 4.03
N HIS A 209 -9.07 -17.23 4.70
CA HIS A 209 -8.73 -15.96 5.33
C HIS A 209 -8.68 -14.80 4.31
N PRO A 210 -9.45 -13.72 4.53
CA PRO A 210 -9.41 -12.56 3.65
C PRO A 210 -8.11 -11.80 3.84
N TYR A 211 -7.36 -11.59 2.75
CA TYR A 211 -6.21 -10.68 2.78
C TYR A 211 -6.04 -9.92 1.46
N LEU A 212 -5.39 -8.77 1.57
CA LEU A 212 -4.80 -8.04 0.45
C LEU A 212 -3.28 -8.09 0.55
N LEU A 213 -2.61 -8.30 -0.57
CA LEU A 213 -1.18 -8.09 -0.74
C LEU A 213 -1.00 -6.94 -1.73
N VAL A 214 -0.45 -5.82 -1.27
CA VAL A 214 -0.36 -4.59 -2.04
C VAL A 214 1.08 -4.08 -2.11
N GLY A 215 1.38 -3.21 -3.06
CA GLY A 215 2.66 -2.54 -3.11
C GLY A 215 3.26 -2.44 -4.51
N ASP A 216 4.54 -2.10 -4.53
CA ASP A 216 5.39 -2.06 -5.72
C ASP A 216 6.09 -3.41 -5.91
N PHE A 217 5.63 -4.16 -6.89
CA PHE A 217 6.19 -5.48 -7.24
C PHE A 217 7.39 -5.36 -8.17
N ASN A 218 7.68 -4.15 -8.69
CA ASN A 218 8.77 -3.84 -9.58
C ASN A 218 8.84 -4.70 -10.85
N ASP A 219 7.71 -5.31 -11.24
CA ASP A 219 7.61 -6.14 -12.45
C ASP A 219 6.21 -6.15 -13.07
N THR A 220 6.13 -6.55 -14.33
CA THR A 220 4.92 -6.50 -15.15
C THR A 220 4.02 -7.73 -14.95
N PRO A 221 2.74 -7.71 -15.41
CA PRO A 221 1.76 -8.78 -15.15
C PRO A 221 2.19 -10.17 -15.59
N ASN A 222 2.98 -10.28 -16.67
CA ASN A 222 3.42 -11.57 -17.23
C ASN A 222 4.80 -12.02 -16.75
N SER A 223 5.36 -11.35 -15.75
CA SER A 223 6.68 -11.66 -15.22
C SER A 223 6.67 -12.90 -14.32
N LYS A 224 7.85 -13.53 -14.19
CA LYS A 224 8.03 -14.64 -13.24
C LYS A 224 7.79 -14.20 -11.79
N PRO A 225 8.31 -13.06 -11.28
CA PRO A 225 8.05 -12.61 -9.93
C PRO A 225 6.55 -12.50 -9.61
N LEU A 226 5.76 -11.88 -10.49
CA LEU A 226 4.31 -11.79 -10.27
C LEU A 226 3.63 -13.17 -10.36
N ALA A 227 4.02 -14.01 -11.30
CA ALA A 227 3.51 -15.38 -11.38
C ALA A 227 3.81 -16.19 -10.10
N ARG A 228 4.99 -15.97 -9.46
CA ARG A 228 5.34 -16.61 -8.17
C ARG A 228 4.39 -16.18 -7.05
N ILE A 229 4.05 -14.91 -6.95
CA ILE A 229 3.08 -14.42 -5.95
C ILE A 229 1.71 -15.07 -6.17
N LEU A 230 1.22 -15.09 -7.40
CA LEU A 230 -0.15 -15.48 -7.70
C LEU A 230 -0.38 -17.01 -7.64
N ARG A 231 0.68 -17.83 -7.77
CA ARG A 231 0.55 -19.28 -7.94
C ARG A 231 1.64 -20.08 -7.23
N SER A 232 1.26 -21.31 -6.82
CA SER A 232 2.19 -22.36 -6.38
C SER A 232 1.91 -23.63 -7.20
N GLY A 233 2.73 -23.90 -8.21
CA GLY A 233 2.42 -24.91 -9.23
C GLY A 233 1.14 -24.56 -9.98
N ASN A 234 0.19 -25.49 -10.04
CA ASN A 234 -1.12 -25.28 -10.67
C ASN A 234 -2.14 -24.56 -9.77
N ASN A 235 -1.84 -24.42 -8.46
CA ASN A 235 -2.76 -23.83 -7.52
C ASN A 235 -2.63 -22.29 -7.51
N ARG A 236 -3.73 -21.59 -7.69
CA ARG A 236 -3.81 -20.15 -7.48
C ARG A 236 -3.90 -19.86 -5.98
N LEU A 237 -3.14 -18.87 -5.51
CA LEU A 237 -3.14 -18.43 -4.12
C LEU A 237 -3.94 -17.12 -3.93
N CYS A 238 -3.81 -16.22 -4.89
CA CYS A 238 -4.51 -14.95 -4.93
C CYS A 238 -4.64 -14.48 -6.39
N ARG A 239 -5.33 -13.38 -6.59
CA ARG A 239 -5.50 -12.72 -7.89
C ARG A 239 -5.25 -11.23 -7.74
N TYR A 240 -4.54 -10.61 -8.67
CA TYR A 240 -4.51 -9.14 -8.71
C TYR A 240 -5.85 -8.61 -9.25
N ILE A 241 -6.33 -7.54 -8.64
CA ILE A 241 -7.52 -6.82 -9.08
C ILE A 241 -7.11 -5.94 -10.26
N TYR A 242 -7.87 -6.00 -11.34
CA TYR A 242 -7.63 -5.17 -12.51
C TYR A 242 -7.95 -3.71 -12.18
N CYS A 243 -6.94 -2.83 -12.26
CA CYS A 243 -7.08 -1.42 -12.00
C CYS A 243 -6.79 -0.61 -13.27
N GLN A 244 -7.58 0.44 -13.49
CA GLN A 244 -7.40 1.35 -14.62
C GLN A 244 -7.78 2.78 -14.20
N ASP A 245 -7.28 3.76 -14.95
CA ASP A 245 -7.68 5.14 -14.79
C ASP A 245 -8.99 5.45 -15.58
N GLU A 246 -9.51 6.67 -15.46
CA GLU A 246 -10.73 7.12 -16.14
C GLU A 246 -10.68 7.00 -17.67
N ARG A 247 -9.46 6.90 -18.25
CA ARG A 247 -9.20 6.75 -19.68
C ARG A 247 -8.93 5.30 -20.10
N GLY A 248 -9.10 4.35 -19.16
CA GLY A 248 -8.86 2.92 -19.40
C GLY A 248 -7.37 2.53 -19.43
N ARG A 249 -6.46 3.39 -18.99
CA ARG A 249 -5.02 3.10 -18.96
C ARG A 249 -4.67 2.36 -17.66
N ILE A 250 -3.79 1.34 -17.78
CA ILE A 250 -3.45 0.42 -16.68
C ILE A 250 -2.05 0.65 -16.09
N TRP A 251 -1.26 1.55 -16.67
CA TRP A 251 0.09 1.79 -16.17
C TRP A 251 0.07 2.52 -14.82
N SER A 252 0.95 2.10 -13.93
CA SER A 252 1.13 2.69 -12.61
C SER A 252 2.48 3.39 -12.43
N HIS A 253 3.43 3.18 -13.35
CA HIS A 253 4.78 3.74 -13.27
C HIS A 253 5.25 4.27 -14.63
N TYR A 254 5.96 5.39 -14.62
CA TYR A 254 6.59 6.00 -15.79
C TYR A 254 8.09 6.19 -15.60
N TRP A 255 8.86 5.40 -16.31
CA TRP A 255 10.32 5.56 -16.34
C TRP A 255 10.73 6.65 -17.32
N ARG A 256 10.97 7.87 -16.80
CA ARG A 256 11.26 9.07 -17.59
C ARG A 256 12.46 8.92 -18.54
N LYS A 257 13.56 8.29 -18.05
CA LYS A 257 14.80 8.13 -18.84
C LYS A 257 14.59 7.26 -20.09
N GLY A 258 13.73 6.27 -20.03
CA GLY A 258 13.43 5.35 -21.13
C GLY A 258 12.13 5.68 -21.86
N GLY A 259 11.32 6.63 -21.37
CA GLY A 259 10.00 6.94 -21.95
C GLY A 259 9.01 5.77 -21.86
N LEU A 260 9.16 4.88 -20.84
CA LEU A 260 8.39 3.65 -20.74
C LEU A 260 7.34 3.72 -19.64
N TYR A 261 6.12 3.35 -19.99
CA TYR A 261 5.01 3.15 -19.07
C TYR A 261 4.89 1.67 -18.72
N SER A 262 4.67 1.34 -17.44
CA SER A 262 4.53 -0.03 -16.97
C SER A 262 3.52 -0.13 -15.83
N GLN A 263 2.85 -1.27 -15.73
CA GLN A 263 2.06 -1.65 -14.57
C GLN A 263 2.98 -2.47 -13.65
N ILE A 264 3.33 -1.96 -12.48
CA ILE A 264 4.21 -2.60 -11.50
C ILE A 264 3.70 -2.49 -10.07
N ASP A 265 2.69 -1.68 -9.82
CA ASP A 265 1.99 -1.57 -8.55
C ASP A 265 0.68 -2.34 -8.61
N TYR A 266 0.40 -3.17 -7.61
CA TYR A 266 -0.75 -4.06 -7.61
C TYR A 266 -1.46 -4.10 -6.27
N VAL A 267 -2.76 -4.43 -6.36
CA VAL A 267 -3.58 -4.94 -5.26
C VAL A 267 -3.94 -6.37 -5.60
N CYS A 268 -3.35 -7.33 -4.87
CA CYS A 268 -3.65 -8.75 -4.99
C CYS A 268 -4.57 -9.17 -3.84
N ALA A 269 -5.67 -9.84 -4.14
CA ALA A 269 -6.65 -10.31 -3.16
C ALA A 269 -6.64 -11.82 -3.05
N SER A 270 -6.71 -12.35 -1.81
CA SER A 270 -6.99 -13.77 -1.56
C SER A 270 -8.39 -14.14 -2.07
N PHE A 271 -8.66 -15.41 -2.26
CA PHE A 271 -10.01 -15.85 -2.65
C PHE A 271 -11.02 -15.51 -1.56
N GLY A 272 -10.68 -15.66 -0.26
CA GLY A 272 -11.56 -15.21 0.83
C GLY A 272 -11.90 -13.73 0.78
N MET A 273 -10.95 -12.86 0.37
CA MET A 273 -11.23 -11.44 0.15
C MET A 273 -12.11 -11.21 -1.09
N LEU A 274 -11.89 -11.95 -2.18
CA LEU A 274 -12.69 -11.83 -3.41
C LEU A 274 -14.13 -12.28 -3.19
N ASP A 275 -14.36 -13.29 -2.36
CA ASP A 275 -15.69 -13.81 -2.05
C ASP A 275 -16.57 -12.78 -1.31
N LEU A 276 -15.97 -11.81 -0.61
CA LEU A 276 -16.71 -10.73 0.05
C LEU A 276 -17.47 -9.83 -0.92
N TYR A 277 -16.99 -9.71 -2.17
CA TYR A 277 -17.68 -8.89 -3.18
C TYR A 277 -18.98 -9.50 -3.68
N LYS A 278 -19.22 -10.80 -3.43
CA LYS A 278 -20.47 -11.51 -3.82
C LYS A 278 -20.85 -11.29 -5.29
N LEU A 279 -19.83 -11.23 -6.16
CA LEU A 279 -20.04 -11.05 -7.60
C LEU A 279 -20.50 -12.38 -8.25
N PRO A 280 -21.26 -12.33 -9.36
CA PRO A 280 -21.60 -13.49 -10.15
C PRO A 280 -20.34 -14.27 -10.60
N GLU A 281 -20.51 -15.58 -10.84
CA GLU A 281 -19.43 -16.42 -11.33
C GLU A 281 -18.79 -15.85 -12.59
N GLY A 282 -17.45 -15.82 -12.62
CA GLY A 282 -16.67 -15.27 -13.73
C GLY A 282 -16.50 -13.74 -13.70
N GLN A 283 -17.17 -13.03 -12.81
CA GLN A 283 -16.94 -11.61 -12.59
C GLN A 283 -15.95 -11.36 -11.45
N TRP A 284 -15.18 -10.27 -11.58
CA TRP A 284 -14.14 -9.91 -10.63
C TRP A 284 -14.24 -8.42 -10.28
N PRO A 285 -13.88 -8.02 -9.05
CA PRO A 285 -13.81 -6.61 -8.71
C PRO A 285 -12.78 -5.90 -9.58
N SER A 286 -13.02 -4.62 -9.82
CA SER A 286 -12.07 -3.71 -10.46
C SER A 286 -11.66 -2.62 -9.48
N GLY A 287 -10.48 -2.06 -9.72
CA GLY A 287 -9.95 -0.94 -8.98
C GLY A 287 -9.62 0.24 -9.89
N ASN A 288 -8.98 1.24 -9.32
CA ASN A 288 -8.73 2.51 -9.96
C ASN A 288 -7.23 2.87 -9.91
N ILE A 289 -6.82 3.76 -10.81
CA ILE A 289 -5.49 4.37 -10.84
C ILE A 289 -5.68 5.89 -10.92
N GLU A 290 -4.99 6.63 -10.07
CA GLU A 290 -5.03 8.09 -10.05
C GLU A 290 -4.35 8.68 -11.30
N ASP A 291 -4.97 9.67 -11.97
CA ASP A 291 -4.48 10.23 -13.24
C ASP A 291 -4.56 11.77 -13.34
N SER A 292 -4.64 12.46 -12.20
CA SER A 292 -4.61 13.93 -12.18
C SER A 292 -3.28 14.49 -12.71
N SER A 293 -3.28 15.80 -12.98
CA SER A 293 -2.08 16.53 -13.42
C SER A 293 -0.94 16.46 -12.40
N ASP A 294 -1.26 16.29 -11.11
CA ASP A 294 -0.27 16.21 -10.03
C ASP A 294 0.46 14.85 -9.97
N SER A 295 -0.09 13.78 -10.58
CA SER A 295 0.46 12.42 -10.49
C SER A 295 1.94 12.34 -10.83
N MET A 296 2.34 12.88 -11.99
CA MET A 296 3.74 12.83 -12.46
C MET A 296 4.66 13.86 -11.80
N LEU A 297 4.12 14.82 -11.05
CA LEU A 297 4.88 15.73 -10.20
C LEU A 297 5.17 15.07 -8.85
N ALA A 298 4.18 14.44 -8.26
CA ALA A 298 4.26 13.82 -6.93
C ALA A 298 5.23 12.62 -6.89
N SER A 299 5.13 11.73 -7.89
CA SER A 299 5.92 10.51 -8.00
C SER A 299 6.10 10.12 -9.47
N ASP A 300 6.99 9.17 -9.76
CA ASP A 300 7.02 8.43 -11.01
C ASP A 300 6.06 7.22 -10.99
N HIS A 301 5.44 6.97 -9.84
CA HIS A 301 4.32 6.04 -9.68
C HIS A 301 2.99 6.77 -9.55
N ARG A 302 1.91 6.08 -9.84
CA ARG A 302 0.52 6.51 -9.66
C ARG A 302 -0.12 5.70 -8.56
N MET A 303 -0.94 6.35 -7.73
CA MET A 303 -1.70 5.65 -6.68
C MET A 303 -2.69 4.67 -7.31
N VAL A 304 -2.75 3.46 -6.76
CA VAL A 304 -3.67 2.40 -7.16
C VAL A 304 -4.57 2.08 -5.97
N TRP A 305 -5.89 1.97 -6.16
CA TRP A 305 -6.80 1.65 -5.07
C TRP A 305 -7.98 0.78 -5.47
N VAL A 306 -8.58 0.17 -4.47
CA VAL A 306 -9.80 -0.62 -4.56
C VAL A 306 -10.76 -0.22 -3.43
N ASP A 307 -12.05 -0.37 -3.68
CA ASP A 307 -13.08 -0.22 -2.66
C ASP A 307 -13.55 -1.61 -2.22
N LEU A 308 -13.36 -1.96 -0.95
CA LEU A 308 -13.77 -3.22 -0.34
C LEU A 308 -15.23 -3.16 0.12
N PRO A 309 -15.99 -4.24 -0.01
CA PRO A 309 -17.42 -4.27 0.28
C PRO A 309 -17.69 -4.66 1.75
N PHE A 310 -17.28 -3.81 2.71
CA PHE A 310 -17.54 -4.05 4.13
C PHE A 310 -18.78 -3.39 4.64
#